data_087c3a5f133a4a84c6150a0c6642c4e5
#
_entry.id   087c3a5f133a4a84c6150a0c6642c4e5
#
_cell.length_a   1.000
_cell.length_b   1.000
_cell.length_c   1.000
_cell.angle_alpha   90.00
_cell.angle_beta   90.00
_cell.angle_gamma   90.00
#
_symmetry.space_group_name_H-M   'P 1'
#
loop_
_entity.id
_entity.type
_entity.pdbx_description
1 polymer ?
#
loop_
_entity_poly.entity_id
_entity_poly.type
_entity_poly.pdbx_seq_one_letter_code
_entity_poly.pdbx_strand_id
1 'polypeptide(L)'
;MSEKEQPLKNRSDNTLFNTLYKINVKDVTEKRNNLTYLSWAWAWAEVSKVCEAVDYEIYHDPETYLPYVFDKKTGYMVFTSITVNGVKRDMWLPVMDGANKAMKDEPYTYEVNDSQWNNETKKKEIVGKIEKRVEAATMFDINKTIMRCLVKNLAMF
;
A
#
# COMPACT_ATOMS: atom_id res chain seq x y z
N MET A 1 -41.92 -13.49 -18.93
CA MET A 1 -41.55 -12.07 -19.01
C MET A 1 -40.28 -11.93 -18.14
N SER A 2 -39.14 -11.76 -18.78
CA SER A 2 -37.82 -11.74 -18.13
C SER A 2 -37.49 -10.30 -17.75
N GLU A 3 -37.47 -10.01 -16.46
CA GLU A 3 -36.90 -8.75 -15.95
C GLU A 3 -35.38 -8.76 -16.15
N LYS A 4 -34.94 -7.87 -17.04
CA LYS A 4 -33.53 -7.58 -17.21
C LYS A 4 -33.07 -6.75 -16.04
N GLU A 5 -32.30 -7.34 -15.11
CA GLU A 5 -31.52 -6.61 -14.13
C GLU A 5 -30.55 -5.64 -14.85
N GLN A 6 -30.79 -4.36 -14.70
CA GLN A 6 -29.85 -3.34 -15.13
C GLN A 6 -28.73 -3.24 -14.09
N PRO A 7 -27.44 -3.24 -14.49
CA PRO A 7 -26.35 -3.03 -13.54
C PRO A 7 -26.43 -1.61 -12.99
N LEU A 8 -26.52 -1.51 -11.65
CA LEU A 8 -26.43 -0.27 -10.90
C LEU A 8 -25.02 0.34 -11.06
N LYS A 9 -24.79 1.05 -12.15
CA LYS A 9 -23.67 1.98 -12.26
C LYS A 9 -24.04 3.23 -11.47
N ASN A 10 -23.49 3.34 -10.27
CA ASN A 10 -23.60 4.53 -9.45
C ASN A 10 -23.02 5.73 -10.23
N ARG A 11 -23.87 6.63 -10.70
CA ARG A 11 -23.49 7.83 -11.46
C ARG A 11 -22.57 8.76 -10.65
N SER A 12 -22.64 8.69 -9.33
CA SER A 12 -21.78 9.44 -8.40
C SER A 12 -20.31 8.99 -8.44
N ASP A 13 -20.05 7.67 -8.52
CA ASP A 13 -18.68 7.11 -8.56
C ASP A 13 -17.91 7.58 -9.81
N ASN A 14 -18.58 7.67 -10.95
CA ASN A 14 -17.95 8.10 -12.20
C ASN A 14 -17.55 9.58 -12.18
N THR A 15 -18.30 10.43 -11.46
CA THR A 15 -18.00 11.87 -11.32
C THR A 15 -16.82 12.08 -10.38
N LEU A 16 -16.77 11.37 -9.26
CA LEU A 16 -15.67 11.43 -8.30
C LEU A 16 -14.36 10.96 -8.93
N PHE A 17 -14.36 9.77 -9.56
CA PHE A 17 -13.20 9.24 -10.28
C PHE A 17 -12.67 10.24 -11.32
N ASN A 18 -13.55 10.80 -12.16
CA ASN A 18 -13.14 11.76 -13.19
C ASN A 18 -12.58 13.06 -12.60
N THR A 19 -13.04 13.48 -11.43
CA THR A 19 -12.51 14.66 -10.72
C THR A 19 -11.11 14.37 -10.21
N LEU A 20 -10.91 13.25 -9.52
CA LEU A 20 -9.62 12.87 -8.94
C LEU A 20 -8.57 12.51 -9.99
N TYR A 21 -8.97 11.82 -11.06
CA TYR A 21 -8.08 11.44 -12.16
C TYR A 21 -7.44 12.64 -12.88
N LYS A 22 -8.09 13.80 -12.86
CA LYS A 22 -7.57 15.04 -13.47
C LYS A 22 -6.51 15.74 -12.63
N ILE A 23 -6.34 15.37 -11.36
CA ILE A 23 -5.36 16.01 -10.48
C ILE A 23 -3.95 15.66 -10.96
N ASN A 24 -3.17 16.71 -11.29
CA ASN A 24 -1.77 16.51 -11.63
C ASN A 24 -0.89 16.57 -10.38
N VAL A 25 -0.38 15.41 -9.97
CA VAL A 25 0.48 15.28 -8.77
C VAL A 25 1.97 15.29 -9.08
N LYS A 26 2.40 15.57 -10.33
CA LYS A 26 3.81 15.48 -10.75
C LYS A 26 4.74 16.36 -9.92
N ASP A 27 4.29 17.55 -9.57
CA ASP A 27 5.11 18.55 -8.86
C ASP A 27 5.26 18.27 -7.35
N VAL A 28 4.44 17.32 -6.83
CA VAL A 28 4.42 16.93 -5.41
C VAL A 28 4.85 15.48 -5.18
N THR A 29 5.45 14.85 -6.20
CA THR A 29 6.00 13.51 -6.10
C THR A 29 7.51 13.51 -5.93
N GLU A 30 8.02 12.56 -5.17
CA GLU A 30 9.45 12.33 -4.96
C GLU A 30 9.89 11.05 -5.67
N LYS A 31 11.10 11.04 -6.20
CA LYS A 31 11.73 9.81 -6.72
C LYS A 31 12.66 9.21 -5.68
N ARG A 32 12.46 7.92 -5.38
CA ARG A 32 13.34 7.12 -4.52
C ARG A 32 13.58 5.76 -5.19
N ASN A 33 14.84 5.42 -5.44
CA ASN A 33 15.23 4.15 -6.08
C ASN A 33 14.40 3.83 -7.35
N ASN A 34 14.29 4.79 -8.28
CA ASN A 34 13.49 4.70 -9.50
C ASN A 34 11.96 4.53 -9.32
N LEU A 35 11.46 4.61 -8.11
CA LEU A 35 10.03 4.63 -7.81
C LEU A 35 9.56 6.06 -7.55
N THR A 36 8.37 6.37 -8.02
CA THR A 36 7.71 7.65 -7.74
C THR A 36 6.85 7.50 -6.49
N TYR A 37 7.06 8.36 -5.52
CA TYR A 37 6.33 8.40 -4.27
C TYR A 37 5.50 9.67 -4.17
N LEU A 38 4.24 9.51 -3.80
CA LEU A 38 3.36 10.58 -3.34
C LEU A 38 3.22 10.43 -1.82
N SER A 39 3.57 11.47 -1.06
CA SER A 39 3.40 11.43 0.39
C SER A 39 1.91 11.48 0.76
N TRP A 40 1.56 10.91 1.94
CA TRP A 40 0.19 10.97 2.44
C TRP A 40 -0.31 12.41 2.58
N ALA A 41 0.52 13.32 3.10
CA ALA A 41 0.15 14.71 3.29
C ALA A 41 -0.25 15.40 1.97
N TRP A 42 0.51 15.16 0.90
CA TRP A 42 0.18 15.71 -0.41
C TRP A 42 -1.06 15.04 -1.02
N ALA A 43 -1.17 13.71 -0.93
CA ALA A 43 -2.34 12.98 -1.42
C ALA A 43 -3.63 13.50 -0.74
N TRP A 44 -3.58 13.65 0.59
CA TRP A 44 -4.68 14.18 1.38
C TRP A 44 -5.03 15.62 0.99
N ALA A 45 -4.03 16.49 0.88
CA ALA A 45 -4.21 17.88 0.52
C ALA A 45 -4.86 18.05 -0.86
N GLU A 46 -4.40 17.29 -1.87
CA GLU A 46 -4.96 17.37 -3.22
C GLU A 46 -6.42 16.91 -3.28
N VAL A 47 -6.76 15.83 -2.60
CA VAL A 47 -8.16 15.36 -2.56
C VAL A 47 -9.06 16.32 -1.79
N SER A 48 -8.56 16.87 -0.65
CA SER A 48 -9.32 17.81 0.16
C SER A 48 -9.58 19.16 -0.53
N LYS A 49 -8.81 19.52 -1.56
CA LYS A 49 -9.06 20.72 -2.36
C LYS A 49 -10.27 20.59 -3.30
N VAL A 50 -10.58 19.37 -3.74
CA VAL A 50 -11.57 19.12 -4.80
C VAL A 50 -12.79 18.35 -4.34
N CYS A 51 -12.76 17.75 -3.13
CA CYS A 51 -13.86 17.00 -2.55
C CYS A 51 -14.42 17.75 -1.33
N GLU A 52 -15.76 17.76 -1.19
CA GLU A 52 -16.44 18.48 -0.10
C GLU A 52 -16.25 17.82 1.27
N ALA A 53 -16.18 16.48 1.29
CA ALA A 53 -16.03 15.71 2.52
C ALA A 53 -15.02 14.58 2.30
N VAL A 54 -13.94 14.62 3.07
CA VAL A 54 -12.91 13.57 3.07
C VAL A 54 -12.59 13.22 4.51
N ASP A 55 -12.64 11.92 4.83
CA ASP A 55 -12.31 11.41 6.15
C ASP A 55 -11.55 10.08 6.04
N TYR A 56 -10.81 9.72 7.09
CA TYR A 56 -10.09 8.44 7.16
C TYR A 56 -10.15 7.83 8.55
N GLU A 57 -10.06 6.52 8.58
CA GLU A 57 -9.96 5.73 9.80
C GLU A 57 -8.74 4.82 9.72
N ILE A 58 -8.03 4.69 10.84
CA ILE A 58 -6.99 3.69 11.04
C ILE A 58 -7.56 2.67 12.01
N TYR A 59 -7.54 1.40 11.63
CA TYR A 59 -7.98 0.33 12.52
C TYR A 59 -7.08 0.26 13.76
N HIS A 60 -7.73 0.08 14.90
CA HIS A 60 -7.06 -0.22 16.16
C HIS A 60 -7.69 -1.48 16.77
N ASP A 61 -6.84 -2.37 17.23
CA ASP A 61 -7.27 -3.55 17.97
C ASP A 61 -8.07 -3.11 19.22
N PRO A 62 -9.27 -3.64 19.45
CA PRO A 62 -10.15 -3.15 20.53
C PRO A 62 -9.62 -3.45 21.94
N GLU A 63 -8.75 -4.42 22.10
CA GLU A 63 -8.20 -4.81 23.41
C GLU A 63 -6.87 -4.10 23.71
N THR A 64 -5.97 -4.04 22.72
CA THR A 64 -4.63 -3.49 22.90
C THR A 64 -4.48 -2.07 22.43
N TYR A 65 -5.44 -1.56 21.64
CA TYR A 65 -5.41 -0.28 20.94
C TYR A 65 -4.23 -0.13 19.96
N LEU A 66 -3.61 -1.24 19.56
CA LEU A 66 -2.52 -1.23 18.59
C LEU A 66 -3.07 -1.10 17.16
N PRO A 67 -2.41 -0.33 16.27
CA PRO A 67 -2.91 -0.06 14.91
C PRO A 67 -2.55 -1.15 13.90
N TYR A 68 -2.53 -2.41 14.34
CA TYR A 68 -2.20 -3.56 13.50
C TYR A 68 -2.82 -4.85 14.03
N VAL A 69 -2.89 -5.84 13.15
CA VAL A 69 -3.11 -7.24 13.52
C VAL A 69 -1.80 -7.99 13.32
N PHE A 70 -1.46 -8.88 14.23
CA PHE A 70 -0.26 -9.71 14.15
C PHE A 70 -0.61 -11.19 14.13
N ASP A 71 0.00 -11.91 13.22
CA ASP A 71 0.01 -13.38 13.18
C ASP A 71 1.45 -13.88 13.07
N LYS A 72 1.85 -14.81 13.93
CA LYS A 72 3.24 -15.29 14.01
C LYS A 72 3.75 -15.91 12.71
N LYS A 73 2.87 -16.49 11.90
CA LYS A 73 3.22 -17.13 10.62
C LYS A 73 3.35 -16.10 9.50
N THR A 74 2.41 -15.16 9.42
CA THR A 74 2.27 -14.23 8.29
C THR A 74 2.81 -12.82 8.56
N GLY A 75 3.06 -12.46 9.83
CA GLY A 75 3.57 -11.15 10.23
C GLY A 75 2.48 -10.14 10.55
N TYR A 76 2.78 -8.86 10.34
CA TYR A 76 1.90 -7.73 10.68
C TYR A 76 1.07 -7.27 9.48
N MET A 77 -0.16 -6.86 9.75
CA MET A 77 -1.09 -6.30 8.79
C MET A 77 -1.72 -5.03 9.35
N VAL A 78 -1.80 -3.98 8.55
CA VAL A 78 -2.51 -2.74 8.88
C VAL A 78 -3.74 -2.59 8.00
N PHE A 79 -4.77 -1.91 8.52
CA PHE A 79 -6.04 -1.68 7.84
C PHE A 79 -6.41 -0.20 7.94
N THR A 80 -6.94 0.34 6.86
CA THR A 80 -7.41 1.72 6.79
C THR A 80 -8.74 1.79 6.04
N SER A 81 -9.57 2.76 6.39
CA SER A 81 -10.72 3.16 5.57
C SER A 81 -10.56 4.61 5.15
N ILE A 82 -11.04 4.95 3.98
CA ILE A 82 -11.18 6.33 3.53
C ILE A 82 -12.61 6.52 3.03
N THR A 83 -13.21 7.65 3.41
CA THR A 83 -14.51 8.09 2.94
C THR A 83 -14.34 9.39 2.17
N VAL A 84 -14.77 9.41 0.91
CA VAL A 84 -14.77 10.61 0.06
C VAL A 84 -16.19 10.84 -0.44
N ASN A 85 -16.76 12.00 -0.13
CA ASN A 85 -18.14 12.39 -0.50
C ASN A 85 -19.16 11.27 -0.21
N GLY A 86 -19.04 10.62 0.96
CA GLY A 86 -19.94 9.56 1.41
C GLY A 86 -19.64 8.15 0.86
N VAL A 87 -18.67 8.00 -0.04
CA VAL A 87 -18.22 6.69 -0.55
C VAL A 87 -17.08 6.19 0.34
N LYS A 88 -17.25 5.05 1.02
CA LYS A 88 -16.25 4.42 1.88
C LYS A 88 -15.52 3.30 1.13
N ARG A 89 -14.20 3.26 1.25
CA ARG A 89 -13.35 2.17 0.76
C ARG A 89 -12.37 1.72 1.82
N ASP A 90 -12.17 0.43 1.91
CA ASP A 90 -11.24 -0.20 2.84
C ASP A 90 -10.00 -0.71 2.11
N MET A 91 -8.86 -0.65 2.79
CA MET A 91 -7.58 -1.12 2.29
C MET A 91 -6.78 -1.77 3.43
N TRP A 92 -5.97 -2.74 3.08
CA TRP A 92 -5.01 -3.35 4.00
C TRP A 92 -3.64 -3.53 3.32
N LEU A 93 -2.59 -3.49 4.11
CA LEU A 93 -1.23 -3.78 3.65
C LEU A 93 -0.46 -4.61 4.68
N PRO A 94 0.31 -5.61 4.24
CA PRO A 94 1.29 -6.25 5.10
C PRO A 94 2.47 -5.32 5.37
N VAL A 95 3.05 -5.44 6.56
CA VAL A 95 4.31 -4.78 6.91
C VAL A 95 5.45 -5.59 6.30
N MET A 96 6.19 -4.96 5.40
CA MET A 96 7.24 -5.61 4.61
C MET A 96 8.53 -4.80 4.60
N ASP A 97 9.64 -5.50 4.44
CA ASP A 97 10.95 -4.90 4.15
C ASP A 97 11.07 -4.39 2.70
N GLY A 98 12.24 -3.86 2.35
CA GLY A 98 12.53 -3.35 1.01
C GLY A 98 12.56 -4.43 -0.08
N ALA A 99 12.63 -5.72 0.28
CA ALA A 99 12.59 -6.86 -0.62
C ALA A 99 11.19 -7.49 -0.72
N ASN A 100 10.16 -6.83 -0.17
CA ASN A 100 8.79 -7.31 -0.08
C ASN A 100 8.63 -8.62 0.72
N LYS A 101 9.48 -8.82 1.72
CA LYS A 101 9.35 -9.90 2.69
C LYS A 101 8.58 -9.43 3.90
N ALA A 102 7.61 -10.24 4.36
CA ALA A 102 6.82 -9.90 5.55
C ALA A 102 7.74 -9.79 6.76
N MET A 103 7.66 -8.67 7.47
CA MET A 103 8.37 -8.48 8.74
C MET A 103 7.57 -9.14 9.87
N LYS A 104 8.27 -9.72 10.84
CA LYS A 104 7.71 -10.44 11.97
C LYS A 104 8.17 -9.83 13.29
N ASP A 105 7.78 -10.44 14.40
CA ASP A 105 8.20 -10.08 15.76
C ASP A 105 9.67 -10.41 16.05
N GLU A 106 10.22 -11.38 15.29
CA GLU A 106 11.61 -11.76 15.35
C GLU A 106 12.27 -11.70 13.97
N PRO A 107 13.58 -11.40 13.87
CA PRO A 107 14.28 -11.46 12.59
C PRO A 107 14.37 -12.90 12.09
N TYR A 108 14.38 -13.07 10.78
CA TYR A 108 14.60 -14.38 10.16
C TYR A 108 15.42 -14.26 8.88
N THR A 109 15.96 -15.38 8.42
CA THR A 109 16.73 -15.45 7.20
C THR A 109 16.01 -16.27 6.12
N TYR A 110 16.37 -16.01 4.86
CA TYR A 110 15.88 -16.76 3.72
C TYR A 110 16.94 -16.81 2.62
N GLU A 111 16.93 -17.88 1.84
CA GLU A 111 17.86 -18.05 0.71
C GLU A 111 17.30 -17.45 -0.57
N VAL A 112 18.17 -16.84 -1.35
CA VAL A 112 17.92 -16.41 -2.73
C VAL A 112 19.05 -16.90 -3.64
N ASN A 113 18.74 -17.08 -4.90
CA ASN A 113 19.75 -17.42 -5.90
C ASN A 113 20.72 -16.24 -6.05
N ASP A 114 22.03 -16.53 -5.96
CA ASP A 114 23.06 -15.63 -6.39
C ASP A 114 23.20 -15.73 -7.91
N SER A 115 22.90 -14.62 -8.60
CA SER A 115 22.91 -14.59 -10.06
C SER A 115 23.95 -13.58 -10.53
N GLN A 116 24.96 -14.04 -11.24
CA GLN A 116 26.01 -13.22 -11.82
C GLN A 116 25.87 -13.13 -13.35
N TRP A 117 26.31 -12.00 -13.90
CA TRP A 117 26.32 -11.80 -15.34
C TRP A 117 27.48 -12.56 -15.96
N ASN A 118 27.19 -13.50 -16.86
CA ASN A 118 28.20 -14.18 -17.65
C ASN A 118 28.44 -13.39 -18.94
N ASN A 119 29.67 -12.89 -19.11
CA ASN A 119 30.06 -12.09 -20.30
C ASN A 119 30.16 -12.92 -21.57
N GLU A 120 30.38 -14.23 -21.48
CA GLU A 120 30.50 -15.14 -22.63
C GLU A 120 29.10 -15.49 -23.15
N THR A 121 28.20 -15.91 -22.27
CA THR A 121 26.84 -16.30 -22.65
C THR A 121 25.88 -15.13 -22.80
N LYS A 122 26.27 -13.92 -22.35
CA LYS A 122 25.43 -12.70 -22.31
C LYS A 122 24.12 -12.89 -21.52
N LYS A 123 24.16 -13.71 -20.48
CA LYS A 123 23.00 -14.04 -19.62
C LYS A 123 23.37 -13.97 -18.15
N LYS A 124 22.34 -13.81 -17.30
CA LYS A 124 22.49 -14.03 -15.86
C LYS A 124 22.46 -15.54 -15.59
N GLU A 125 23.48 -16.03 -14.90
CA GLU A 125 23.60 -17.42 -14.50
C GLU A 125 23.60 -17.54 -12.98
N ILE A 126 22.95 -18.58 -12.46
CA ILE A 126 22.93 -18.85 -11.02
C ILE A 126 24.26 -19.50 -10.64
N VAL A 127 25.05 -18.82 -9.82
CA VAL A 127 26.37 -19.29 -9.36
C VAL A 127 26.35 -19.87 -7.95
N GLY A 128 25.22 -19.73 -7.25
CA GLY A 128 25.07 -20.22 -5.88
C GLY A 128 23.80 -19.74 -5.22
N LYS A 129 23.79 -19.82 -3.88
CA LYS A 129 22.75 -19.25 -3.03
C LYS A 129 23.38 -18.31 -2.02
N ILE A 130 22.70 -17.22 -1.71
CA ILE A 130 23.06 -16.29 -0.65
C ILE A 130 21.92 -16.19 0.36
N GLU A 131 22.27 -16.10 1.63
CA GLU A 131 21.33 -15.89 2.70
C GLU A 131 21.08 -14.39 2.87
N LYS A 132 19.82 -14.01 2.98
CA LYS A 132 19.38 -12.64 3.28
C LYS A 132 18.61 -12.64 4.59
N ARG A 133 18.69 -11.52 5.31
CA ARG A 133 18.01 -11.34 6.59
C ARG A 133 16.89 -10.33 6.47
N VAL A 134 15.78 -10.64 7.14
CA VAL A 134 14.68 -9.72 7.40
C VAL A 134 14.72 -9.36 8.88
N GLU A 135 14.75 -8.07 9.21
CA GLU A 135 14.74 -7.60 10.58
C GLU A 135 13.33 -7.68 11.18
N ALA A 136 13.26 -7.71 12.53
CA ALA A 136 11.99 -7.61 13.23
C ALA A 136 11.30 -6.27 12.93
N ALA A 137 9.97 -6.29 12.85
CA ALA A 137 9.19 -5.08 12.64
C ALA A 137 9.26 -4.16 13.87
N THR A 138 9.35 -2.87 13.61
CA THR A 138 9.28 -1.81 14.60
C THR A 138 7.99 -1.00 14.44
N MET A 139 7.63 -0.21 15.44
CA MET A 139 6.50 0.73 15.32
C MET A 139 6.71 1.76 14.21
N PHE A 140 7.96 2.05 13.83
CA PHE A 140 8.27 2.89 12.68
C PHE A 140 7.83 2.22 11.37
N ASP A 141 8.07 0.92 11.21
CA ASP A 141 7.66 0.15 10.03
C ASP A 141 6.13 0.03 9.95
N ILE A 142 5.46 -0.16 11.09
CA ILE A 142 4.01 -0.14 11.22
C ILE A 142 3.46 1.21 10.73
N ASN A 143 3.93 2.33 11.31
CA ASN A 143 3.48 3.67 10.95
C ASN A 143 3.73 3.99 9.47
N LYS A 144 4.91 3.68 8.95
CA LYS A 144 5.25 3.82 7.52
C LYS A 144 4.29 3.03 6.63
N THR A 145 3.89 1.83 7.04
CA THR A 145 2.96 0.99 6.29
C THR A 145 1.54 1.56 6.34
N ILE A 146 1.10 2.12 7.48
CA ILE A 146 -0.20 2.82 7.61
C ILE A 146 -0.25 3.99 6.62
N MET A 147 0.77 4.85 6.57
CA MET A 147 0.82 5.98 5.63
C MET A 147 0.76 5.52 4.17
N ARG A 148 1.45 4.44 3.82
CA ARG A 148 1.37 3.83 2.49
C ARG A 148 -0.01 3.22 2.20
N CYS A 149 -0.64 2.62 3.21
CA CYS A 149 -1.97 2.04 3.11
C CYS A 149 -3.00 3.13 2.80
N LEU A 150 -2.96 4.27 3.50
CA LEU A 150 -3.81 5.42 3.24
C LEU A 150 -3.66 5.98 1.82
N VAL A 151 -2.42 6.15 1.32
CA VAL A 151 -2.19 6.61 -0.06
C VAL A 151 -2.77 5.62 -1.08
N LYS A 152 -2.56 4.32 -0.89
CA LYS A 152 -3.11 3.29 -1.78
C LYS A 152 -4.63 3.21 -1.71
N ASN A 153 -5.21 3.40 -0.51
CA ASN A 153 -6.66 3.44 -0.34
C ASN A 153 -7.26 4.64 -1.10
N LEU A 154 -6.64 5.81 -0.95
CA LEU A 154 -7.08 7.02 -1.67
C LEU A 154 -6.99 6.84 -3.20
N ALA A 155 -5.99 6.11 -3.68
CA ALA A 155 -5.84 5.81 -5.11
C ALA A 155 -6.90 4.85 -5.69
N MET A 156 -7.81 4.32 -4.85
CA MET A 156 -8.95 3.49 -5.28
C MET A 156 -10.18 4.32 -5.68
N PHE A 157 -10.17 5.63 -5.45
CA PHE A 157 -11.24 6.55 -5.82
C PHE A 157 -10.99 7.14 -7.21
#